data_b47fdf190982167d7ffa28a840c98fa9
#
_entry.id   b47fdf190982167d7ffa28a840c98fa9
#
_cell.length_a   1.000
_cell.length_b   1.000
_cell.length_c   1.000
_cell.angle_alpha   90.00
_cell.angle_beta   90.00
_cell.angle_gamma   90.00
#
_symmetry.space_group_name_H-M   'P 1'
#
loop_
_entity.id
_entity.type
_entity.pdbx_description
1 polymer ?
#
loop_
_entity_poly.entity_id
_entity_poly.type
_entity_poly.pdbx_seq_one_letter_code
_entity_poly.pdbx_strand_id
1 'polypeptide(L)'
;MRNVFDGQFYLRANPDVAAARMDPLEHFLKYGQKERRQPHPLFDPAHYLAGQSRARGGWANPHPLFDCDAYLKAHPDVTGDPLEHYVISAPSSEPSEDAAKVRFVLLHYHFFKNAGTTIEDILAHTFFENYDRFDSQDFDGCVGQAELISFLRRHPRMKAVSSHQFRFPVPREPGFVFFDLCFLRDPIDRIRSMYDYFREKPIRGEPASDLARDRPVGGFIRGLVEEHSYRVSNVQVNMLANGIVNDLPVEADLDRATEVMLQMSFLGVVDLFNESLIAGEYRMRPVFPSFALAQQPANVSSGRDSASKFREACDPDVYAELLRLNALDIELLDRARAEVQRRFALVPDGMDRLRELKQQVSS
;
A
#
# COMPACT_ATOMS: atom_id res chain seq x y z
N MET A 1 0.09 27.97 2.00
CA MET A 1 -0.32 27.20 3.19
C MET A 1 -1.66 27.63 3.78
N ARG A 2 -1.95 28.94 3.99
CA ARG A 2 -3.27 29.36 4.52
C ARG A 2 -4.43 28.93 3.62
N ASN A 3 -4.28 28.99 2.32
CA ASN A 3 -5.30 28.66 1.34
C ASN A 3 -5.49 27.15 1.12
N VAL A 4 -4.57 26.33 1.62
CA VAL A 4 -4.62 24.84 1.55
C VAL A 4 -5.08 24.23 2.87
N PHE A 5 -5.31 25.05 3.91
CA PHE A 5 -5.66 24.54 5.24
C PHE A 5 -7.15 24.13 5.31
N ASP A 6 -7.41 22.86 5.64
CA ASP A 6 -8.75 22.35 5.93
C ASP A 6 -8.97 22.24 7.44
N GLY A 7 -9.68 23.23 8.00
CA GLY A 7 -9.93 23.27 9.45
C GLY A 7 -10.75 22.11 9.99
N GLN A 8 -11.70 21.59 9.22
CA GLN A 8 -12.50 20.43 9.65
C GLN A 8 -11.67 19.13 9.61
N PHE A 9 -10.89 18.96 8.56
CA PHE A 9 -9.95 17.84 8.51
C PHE A 9 -8.96 17.93 9.68
N TYR A 10 -8.39 19.12 9.93
CA TYR A 10 -7.41 19.32 10.98
C TYR A 10 -7.94 18.98 12.38
N LEU A 11 -9.19 19.38 12.70
CA LEU A 11 -9.83 19.06 13.97
C LEU A 11 -10.12 17.55 14.10
N ARG A 12 -10.53 16.90 13.01
CA ARG A 12 -10.73 15.44 13.02
C ARG A 12 -9.41 14.69 13.22
N ALA A 13 -8.34 15.16 12.60
CA ALA A 13 -7.02 14.57 12.69
C ALA A 13 -6.31 14.85 14.05
N ASN A 14 -6.76 15.89 14.77
CA ASN A 14 -6.16 16.36 16.03
C ASN A 14 -7.23 16.53 17.11
N PRO A 15 -7.69 15.42 17.75
CA PRO A 15 -8.74 15.47 18.78
C PRO A 15 -8.39 16.31 20.00
N ASP A 16 -7.10 16.45 20.31
CA ASP A 16 -6.56 17.33 21.38
C ASP A 16 -6.90 18.80 21.10
N VAL A 17 -6.74 19.24 19.85
CA VAL A 17 -7.08 20.61 19.42
C VAL A 17 -8.58 20.84 19.47
N ALA A 18 -9.37 19.84 19.01
CA ALA A 18 -10.83 19.88 19.08
C ALA A 18 -11.32 19.94 20.53
N ALA A 19 -10.76 19.14 21.44
CA ALA A 19 -11.11 19.14 22.85
C ALA A 19 -10.76 20.46 23.55
N ALA A 20 -9.62 21.09 23.17
CA ALA A 20 -9.21 22.38 23.68
C ALA A 20 -10.04 23.56 23.13
N ARG A 21 -10.94 23.32 22.17
CA ARG A 21 -11.76 24.35 21.47
C ARG A 21 -10.92 25.49 20.89
N MET A 22 -9.69 25.18 20.45
CA MET A 22 -8.82 26.15 19.80
C MET A 22 -9.22 26.36 18.36
N ASP A 23 -9.01 27.54 17.82
CA ASP A 23 -9.10 27.76 16.37
C ASP A 23 -8.08 26.89 15.65
N PRO A 24 -8.52 26.04 14.70
CA PRO A 24 -7.65 25.05 14.08
C PRO A 24 -6.52 25.68 13.26
N LEU A 25 -6.79 26.81 12.58
CA LEU A 25 -5.77 27.49 11.78
C LEU A 25 -4.75 28.19 12.69
N GLU A 26 -5.20 28.85 13.75
CA GLU A 26 -4.33 29.51 14.71
C GLU A 26 -3.42 28.47 15.41
N HIS A 27 -4.00 27.35 15.85
CA HIS A 27 -3.22 26.25 16.41
C HIS A 27 -2.17 25.72 15.43
N PHE A 28 -2.58 25.47 14.16
CA PHE A 28 -1.66 24.96 13.13
C PHE A 28 -0.50 25.92 12.89
N LEU A 29 -0.76 27.21 12.73
CA LEU A 29 0.29 28.21 12.50
C LEU A 29 1.24 28.37 13.67
N LYS A 30 0.75 28.23 14.90
CA LYS A 30 1.54 28.46 16.14
C LYS A 30 2.31 27.21 16.56
N TYR A 31 1.72 26.05 16.45
CA TYR A 31 2.24 24.78 16.97
C TYR A 31 2.31 23.70 15.90
N GLY A 32 1.23 23.44 15.16
CA GLY A 32 1.05 22.31 14.29
C GLY A 32 2.10 22.19 13.17
N GLN A 33 2.59 23.31 12.64
CA GLN A 33 3.69 23.30 11.66
C GLN A 33 4.99 22.73 12.25
N LYS A 34 5.32 23.11 13.47
CA LYS A 34 6.52 22.62 14.20
C LYS A 34 6.36 21.15 14.58
N GLU A 35 5.14 20.76 14.93
CA GLU A 35 4.77 19.39 15.27
C GLU A 35 4.55 18.51 14.03
N ARG A 36 4.69 19.09 12.82
CA ARG A 36 4.47 18.42 11.53
C ARG A 36 3.07 17.81 11.41
N ARG A 37 2.06 18.43 12.03
CA ARG A 37 0.66 18.03 11.87
C ARG A 37 0.20 18.31 10.47
N GLN A 38 -0.61 17.42 9.94
CA GLN A 38 -1.12 17.48 8.57
C GLN A 38 -2.24 18.54 8.44
N PRO A 39 -2.08 19.57 7.58
CA PRO A 39 -3.07 20.65 7.47
C PRO A 39 -4.21 20.38 6.49
N HIS A 40 -4.04 19.41 5.59
CA HIS A 40 -4.96 19.07 4.52
C HIS A 40 -4.79 17.60 4.11
N PRO A 41 -5.84 16.89 3.63
CA PRO A 41 -5.74 15.49 3.19
C PRO A 41 -4.65 15.22 2.14
N LEU A 42 -4.40 16.19 1.27
CA LEU A 42 -3.38 16.10 0.20
C LEU A 42 -2.07 16.82 0.54
N PHE A 43 -1.77 17.06 1.83
CA PHE A 43 -0.49 17.62 2.26
C PHE A 43 0.08 16.80 3.43
N ASP A 44 1.06 15.95 3.14
CA ASP A 44 1.83 15.21 4.13
C ASP A 44 3.16 15.94 4.40
N PRO A 45 3.35 16.56 5.58
CA PRO A 45 4.56 17.32 5.87
C PRO A 45 5.84 16.48 5.82
N ALA A 46 5.79 15.20 6.18
CA ALA A 46 6.96 14.33 6.16
C ALA A 46 7.35 13.99 4.71
N HIS A 47 6.36 13.64 3.88
CA HIS A 47 6.57 13.39 2.45
C HIS A 47 7.11 14.63 1.73
N TYR A 48 6.49 15.77 1.96
CA TYR A 48 6.90 17.05 1.35
C TYR A 48 8.35 17.40 1.69
N LEU A 49 8.74 17.32 2.98
CA LEU A 49 10.11 17.62 3.41
C LEU A 49 11.13 16.63 2.83
N ALA A 50 10.78 15.35 2.73
CA ALA A 50 11.63 14.36 2.08
C ALA A 50 11.78 14.59 0.56
N GLY A 51 10.74 15.11 -0.09
CA GLY A 51 10.72 15.46 -1.50
C GLY A 51 11.54 16.72 -1.83
N GLN A 52 11.57 17.70 -0.94
CA GLN A 52 12.29 18.97 -1.16
C GLN A 52 13.78 18.78 -1.44
N SER A 53 14.43 17.83 -0.81
CA SER A 53 15.85 17.54 -1.02
C SER A 53 16.13 16.92 -2.40
N ARG A 54 15.12 16.42 -3.10
CA ARG A 54 15.21 15.76 -4.41
C ARG A 54 14.72 16.64 -5.56
N ALA A 55 13.92 17.67 -5.27
CA ALA A 55 13.39 18.59 -6.28
C ALA A 55 14.50 19.50 -6.82
N ARG A 56 15.04 19.17 -8.01
CA ARG A 56 16.03 19.99 -8.72
C ARG A 56 15.34 21.19 -9.39
N GLY A 57 14.92 22.18 -8.60
CA GLY A 57 14.33 23.42 -9.12
C GLY A 57 12.86 23.35 -9.53
N GLY A 58 12.17 22.24 -9.25
CA GLY A 58 10.72 22.06 -9.41
C GLY A 58 9.97 22.08 -8.08
N TRP A 59 8.66 21.80 -8.13
CA TRP A 59 7.82 21.67 -6.95
C TRP A 59 7.98 20.27 -6.32
N ALA A 60 8.21 20.23 -5.01
CA ALA A 60 8.13 18.96 -4.28
C ALA A 60 6.66 18.54 -4.16
N ASN A 61 6.37 17.27 -4.40
CA ASN A 61 5.02 16.74 -4.25
C ASN A 61 4.56 16.85 -2.78
N PRO A 62 3.44 17.52 -2.51
CA PRO A 62 2.97 17.73 -1.14
C PRO A 62 2.41 16.47 -0.49
N HIS A 63 2.01 15.50 -1.30
CA HIS A 63 1.46 14.22 -0.89
C HIS A 63 1.80 13.15 -1.94
N PRO A 64 1.92 11.86 -1.58
CA PRO A 64 2.14 10.79 -2.55
C PRO A 64 1.14 10.74 -3.71
N LEU A 65 -0.09 11.21 -3.46
CA LEU A 65 -1.17 11.23 -4.45
C LEU A 65 -1.29 12.53 -5.24
N PHE A 66 -0.43 13.53 -5.00
CA PHE A 66 -0.45 14.80 -5.73
C PHE A 66 0.88 15.01 -6.44
N ASP A 67 0.86 14.80 -7.73
CA ASP A 67 2.01 14.99 -8.62
C ASP A 67 1.99 16.41 -9.21
N CYS A 68 2.86 17.26 -8.69
CA CYS A 68 2.97 18.65 -9.12
C CYS A 68 3.34 18.79 -10.59
N ASP A 69 4.25 17.98 -11.10
CA ASP A 69 4.69 18.06 -12.49
C ASP A 69 3.60 17.61 -13.46
N ALA A 70 2.90 16.52 -13.13
CA ALA A 70 1.74 16.08 -13.92
C ALA A 70 0.61 17.10 -13.90
N TYR A 71 0.37 17.75 -12.73
CA TYR A 71 -0.63 18.79 -12.61
C TYR A 71 -0.30 20.02 -13.46
N LEU A 72 0.94 20.54 -13.37
CA LEU A 72 1.39 21.67 -14.17
C LEU A 72 1.40 21.40 -15.68
N LYS A 73 1.70 20.15 -16.08
CA LYS A 73 1.59 19.74 -17.49
C LYS A 73 0.15 19.79 -18.00
N ALA A 74 -0.82 19.45 -17.14
CA ALA A 74 -2.25 19.54 -17.48
C ALA A 74 -2.82 20.97 -17.38
N HIS A 75 -2.15 21.85 -16.62
CA HIS A 75 -2.55 23.24 -16.37
C HIS A 75 -1.36 24.18 -16.60
N PRO A 76 -0.96 24.41 -17.86
CA PRO A 76 0.27 25.17 -18.21
C PRO A 76 0.19 26.67 -17.88
N ASP A 77 -0.97 27.18 -17.58
CA ASP A 77 -1.25 28.58 -17.16
C ASP A 77 -0.97 28.81 -15.66
N VAL A 78 -0.75 27.74 -14.88
CA VAL A 78 -0.48 27.84 -13.45
C VAL A 78 0.97 28.28 -13.22
N THR A 79 1.14 29.43 -12.57
CA THR A 79 2.47 30.00 -12.24
C THR A 79 2.80 29.93 -10.75
N GLY A 80 1.84 29.52 -9.90
CA GLY A 80 1.95 29.43 -8.45
C GLY A 80 2.07 28.00 -7.94
N ASP A 81 1.81 27.83 -6.63
CA ASP A 81 1.79 26.50 -5.98
C ASP A 81 0.71 25.61 -6.61
N PRO A 82 1.08 24.44 -7.17
CA PRO A 82 0.12 23.56 -7.85
C PRO A 82 -1.00 23.03 -6.94
N LEU A 83 -0.70 22.73 -5.68
CA LEU A 83 -1.71 22.28 -4.72
C LEU A 83 -2.64 23.42 -4.33
N GLU A 84 -2.11 24.63 -4.10
CA GLU A 84 -2.92 25.80 -3.81
C GLU A 84 -3.87 26.11 -4.97
N HIS A 85 -3.37 26.08 -6.20
CA HIS A 85 -4.22 26.26 -7.38
C HIS A 85 -5.29 25.17 -7.48
N TYR A 86 -4.94 23.89 -7.26
CA TYR A 86 -5.90 22.78 -7.25
C TYR A 86 -7.02 23.00 -6.24
N VAL A 87 -6.68 23.38 -5.00
CA VAL A 87 -7.65 23.58 -3.91
C VAL A 87 -8.55 24.79 -4.17
N ILE A 88 -8.00 25.89 -4.72
CA ILE A 88 -8.75 27.13 -5.00
C ILE A 88 -9.58 27.01 -6.28
N SER A 89 -9.07 26.32 -7.31
CA SER A 89 -9.75 26.12 -8.59
C SER A 89 -10.80 25.02 -8.55
N ALA A 90 -10.85 24.25 -7.48
CA ALA A 90 -12.00 23.38 -7.23
C ALA A 90 -13.25 24.28 -7.22
N PRO A 91 -14.23 24.07 -8.14
CA PRO A 91 -15.33 24.97 -8.33
C PRO A 91 -16.04 25.25 -7.02
N SER A 92 -15.99 26.50 -6.58
CA SER A 92 -16.79 27.03 -5.46
C SER A 92 -18.25 27.26 -5.88
N SER A 93 -18.75 26.49 -6.82
CA SER A 93 -20.18 26.37 -7.04
C SER A 93 -20.77 25.77 -5.78
N GLU A 94 -21.70 26.49 -5.15
CA GLU A 94 -22.57 25.87 -4.15
C GLU A 94 -22.97 24.48 -4.67
N PRO A 95 -22.70 23.40 -3.93
CA PRO A 95 -22.98 22.07 -4.44
C PRO A 95 -24.49 22.02 -4.68
N SER A 96 -24.88 21.81 -5.93
CA SER A 96 -26.10 21.03 -6.16
C SER A 96 -25.89 19.77 -5.30
N GLU A 97 -26.87 19.27 -4.58
CA GLU A 97 -26.75 18.13 -3.67
C GLU A 97 -26.07 16.89 -4.30
N ASP A 98 -25.87 16.89 -5.62
CA ASP A 98 -25.19 15.91 -6.46
C ASP A 98 -23.80 16.32 -6.98
N ALA A 99 -23.30 17.54 -6.74
CA ALA A 99 -21.96 17.94 -7.16
C ALA A 99 -20.91 17.31 -6.23
N ALA A 100 -20.48 16.19 -6.63
CA ALA A 100 -19.39 15.31 -6.28
C ALA A 100 -18.58 15.74 -5.05
N LYS A 101 -19.02 15.32 -3.87
CA LYS A 101 -18.13 15.13 -2.72
C LYS A 101 -16.99 14.24 -3.19
N VAL A 102 -15.76 14.77 -3.17
CA VAL A 102 -14.57 13.97 -3.45
C VAL A 102 -14.63 12.68 -2.63
N ARG A 103 -14.56 11.55 -3.29
CA ARG A 103 -14.64 10.23 -2.68
C ARG A 103 -13.23 9.74 -2.38
N PHE A 104 -12.99 9.41 -1.13
CA PHE A 104 -11.77 8.76 -0.69
C PHE A 104 -11.95 7.26 -0.74
N VAL A 105 -11.12 6.55 -1.50
CA VAL A 105 -11.21 5.11 -1.69
C VAL A 105 -9.84 4.49 -1.46
N LEU A 106 -9.78 3.49 -0.58
CA LEU A 106 -8.60 2.68 -0.32
C LEU A 106 -8.56 1.51 -1.29
N LEU A 107 -7.47 1.37 -2.03
CA LEU A 107 -7.20 0.27 -2.95
C LEU A 107 -6.17 -0.66 -2.32
N HIS A 108 -6.59 -1.87 -1.96
CA HIS A 108 -5.69 -2.90 -1.47
C HIS A 108 -5.18 -3.75 -2.63
N TYR A 109 -3.90 -3.58 -2.95
CA TYR A 109 -3.16 -4.41 -3.91
C TYR A 109 -2.81 -5.74 -3.23
N HIS A 110 -3.68 -6.72 -3.39
CA HIS A 110 -3.56 -8.01 -2.71
C HIS A 110 -2.54 -8.90 -3.41
N PHE A 111 -1.26 -8.74 -3.12
CA PHE A 111 -0.22 -9.61 -3.65
C PHE A 111 -0.35 -11.02 -3.04
N PHE A 112 -0.39 -12.02 -3.91
CA PHE A 112 -0.61 -13.40 -3.50
C PHE A 112 0.42 -13.86 -2.47
N LYS A 113 -0.04 -14.35 -1.32
CA LYS A 113 0.73 -14.82 -0.15
C LYS A 113 1.52 -13.75 0.60
N ASN A 114 1.11 -12.49 0.51
CA ASN A 114 1.66 -11.35 1.26
C ASN A 114 0.72 -10.87 2.38
N ALA A 115 0.16 -11.79 3.16
CA ALA A 115 -0.78 -11.52 4.26
C ALA A 115 -2.12 -10.86 3.82
N GLY A 116 -2.44 -10.90 2.52
CA GLY A 116 -3.61 -10.20 1.97
C GLY A 116 -4.94 -10.62 2.59
N THR A 117 -5.14 -11.90 2.90
CA THR A 117 -6.38 -12.37 3.58
C THR A 117 -6.56 -11.71 4.94
N THR A 118 -5.49 -11.58 5.74
CA THR A 118 -5.55 -10.88 7.03
C THR A 118 -5.92 -9.41 6.84
N ILE A 119 -5.36 -8.76 5.83
CA ILE A 119 -5.69 -7.37 5.51
C ILE A 119 -7.15 -7.25 5.03
N GLU A 120 -7.63 -8.16 4.20
CA GLU A 120 -9.03 -8.21 3.76
C GLU A 120 -9.99 -8.35 4.94
N ASP A 121 -9.70 -9.24 5.90
CA ASP A 121 -10.50 -9.40 7.11
C ASP A 121 -10.54 -8.09 7.92
N ILE A 122 -9.41 -7.41 8.05
CA ILE A 122 -9.33 -6.11 8.72
C ILE A 122 -10.14 -5.05 7.97
N LEU A 123 -10.04 -4.97 6.65
CA LEU A 123 -10.79 -4.01 5.84
C LEU A 123 -12.29 -4.29 5.90
N ALA A 124 -12.70 -5.55 5.86
CA ALA A 124 -14.09 -5.95 6.01
C ALA A 124 -14.66 -5.54 7.37
N HIS A 125 -13.92 -5.72 8.47
CA HIS A 125 -14.32 -5.27 9.79
C HIS A 125 -14.33 -3.73 9.92
N THR A 126 -13.42 -3.04 9.24
CA THR A 126 -13.31 -1.57 9.32
C THR A 126 -14.40 -0.87 8.53
N PHE A 127 -14.70 -1.35 7.34
CA PHE A 127 -15.59 -0.68 6.38
C PHE A 127 -16.95 -1.36 6.20
N PHE A 128 -17.13 -2.58 6.72
CA PHE A 128 -18.38 -3.35 6.62
C PHE A 128 -18.91 -3.41 5.18
N GLU A 129 -20.14 -3.01 4.96
CA GLU A 129 -20.81 -2.96 3.64
C GLU A 129 -20.15 -2.00 2.62
N ASN A 130 -19.21 -1.17 3.08
CA ASN A 130 -18.47 -0.23 2.22
C ASN A 130 -17.09 -0.80 1.76
N TYR A 131 -16.86 -2.10 1.95
CA TYR A 131 -15.71 -2.85 1.46
C TYR A 131 -16.17 -4.00 0.57
N ASP A 132 -15.43 -4.23 -0.52
CA ASP A 132 -15.65 -5.40 -1.38
C ASP A 132 -14.33 -5.83 -2.05
N ARG A 133 -14.36 -7.03 -2.63
CA ARG A 133 -13.33 -7.54 -3.55
C ARG A 133 -13.78 -7.30 -4.97
N PHE A 134 -12.84 -6.93 -5.82
CA PHE A 134 -13.12 -6.68 -7.21
C PHE A 134 -11.99 -7.22 -8.10
N ASP A 135 -12.19 -8.42 -8.61
CA ASP A 135 -11.33 -9.04 -9.61
C ASP A 135 -12.07 -9.14 -10.95
N SER A 136 -11.34 -9.02 -12.06
CA SER A 136 -11.86 -9.32 -13.39
C SER A 136 -12.20 -10.80 -13.49
N GLN A 137 -13.15 -11.15 -14.36
CA GLN A 137 -13.49 -12.55 -14.66
C GLN A 137 -12.38 -13.26 -15.46
N ASP A 138 -11.48 -12.50 -16.09
CA ASP A 138 -10.29 -13.01 -16.71
C ASP A 138 -9.23 -13.28 -15.65
N PHE A 139 -8.91 -14.55 -15.41
CA PHE A 139 -7.99 -14.98 -14.37
C PHE A 139 -6.58 -14.39 -14.53
N ASP A 140 -6.10 -14.22 -15.76
CA ASP A 140 -4.81 -13.61 -16.09
C ASP A 140 -4.93 -12.10 -16.38
N GLY A 141 -6.14 -11.54 -16.25
CA GLY A 141 -6.43 -10.15 -16.52
C GLY A 141 -5.91 -9.19 -15.43
N CYS A 142 -5.83 -7.93 -15.80
CA CYS A 142 -5.63 -6.83 -14.87
C CYS A 142 -6.92 -6.02 -14.81
N VAL A 143 -7.31 -5.58 -13.61
CA VAL A 143 -8.41 -4.63 -13.47
C VAL A 143 -7.97 -3.28 -14.02
N GLY A 144 -8.53 -2.88 -15.14
CA GLY A 144 -8.25 -1.59 -15.77
C GLY A 144 -8.87 -0.42 -15.02
N GLN A 145 -8.29 0.79 -15.21
CA GLN A 145 -8.82 2.00 -14.59
C GLN A 145 -10.32 2.20 -14.89
N ALA A 146 -10.73 2.09 -16.15
CA ALA A 146 -12.12 2.30 -16.56
C ALA A 146 -13.09 1.30 -15.91
N GLU A 147 -12.65 0.05 -15.73
CA GLU A 147 -13.42 -1.00 -15.07
C GLU A 147 -13.61 -0.71 -13.58
N LEU A 148 -12.52 -0.37 -12.87
CA LEU A 148 -12.57 0.03 -11.46
C LEU A 148 -13.44 1.26 -11.25
N ILE A 149 -13.30 2.30 -12.08
CA ILE A 149 -14.11 3.53 -11.96
C ILE A 149 -15.60 3.22 -12.22
N SER A 150 -15.89 2.37 -13.21
CA SER A 150 -17.26 1.92 -13.48
C SER A 150 -17.85 1.16 -12.28
N PHE A 151 -17.06 0.28 -11.65
CA PHE A 151 -17.46 -0.40 -10.42
C PHE A 151 -17.75 0.60 -9.30
N LEU A 152 -16.85 1.52 -9.01
CA LEU A 152 -16.99 2.52 -7.94
C LEU A 152 -18.18 3.47 -8.17
N ARG A 153 -18.48 3.83 -9.41
CA ARG A 153 -19.65 4.66 -9.73
C ARG A 153 -20.97 3.93 -9.48
N ARG A 154 -21.02 2.61 -9.71
CA ARG A 154 -22.18 1.77 -9.37
C ARG A 154 -22.32 1.51 -7.87
N HIS A 155 -21.23 1.65 -7.12
CA HIS A 155 -21.18 1.44 -5.67
C HIS A 155 -20.78 2.73 -4.94
N PRO A 156 -21.68 3.75 -4.82
CA PRO A 156 -21.31 5.09 -4.35
C PRO A 156 -20.85 5.13 -2.90
N ARG A 157 -21.19 4.14 -2.08
CA ARG A 157 -20.76 4.05 -0.68
C ARG A 157 -19.41 3.36 -0.48
N MET A 158 -18.84 2.73 -1.52
CA MET A 158 -17.58 1.98 -1.43
C MET A 158 -16.44 2.87 -0.92
N LYS A 159 -15.75 2.42 0.12
CA LYS A 159 -14.61 3.09 0.77
C LYS A 159 -13.31 2.32 0.64
N ALA A 160 -13.39 1.01 0.46
CA ALA A 160 -12.19 0.19 0.25
C ALA A 160 -12.50 -0.95 -0.72
N VAL A 161 -11.51 -1.29 -1.55
CA VAL A 161 -11.60 -2.37 -2.54
C VAL A 161 -10.30 -3.15 -2.53
N SER A 162 -10.39 -4.48 -2.47
CA SER A 162 -9.23 -5.38 -2.63
C SER A 162 -9.26 -6.06 -3.99
N SER A 163 -8.07 -6.25 -4.58
CA SER A 163 -7.93 -7.03 -5.80
C SER A 163 -6.56 -7.68 -5.93
N HIS A 164 -6.53 -8.91 -6.42
CA HIS A 164 -5.30 -9.57 -6.90
C HIS A 164 -4.79 -9.01 -8.23
N GLN A 165 -5.66 -8.32 -8.94
CA GLN A 165 -5.44 -7.88 -10.32
C GLN A 165 -5.18 -6.38 -10.45
N PHE A 166 -5.17 -5.63 -9.34
CA PHE A 166 -4.71 -4.25 -9.38
C PHE A 166 -3.23 -4.16 -9.75
N ARG A 167 -2.90 -3.18 -10.57
CA ARG A 167 -1.53 -2.85 -10.97
C ARG A 167 -1.29 -1.36 -10.84
N PHE A 168 -0.05 -0.98 -10.63
CA PHE A 168 0.34 0.42 -10.66
C PHE A 168 0.47 0.91 -12.11
N PRO A 169 0.30 2.20 -12.38
CA PRO A 169 0.07 3.27 -11.40
C PRO A 169 -1.36 3.29 -10.84
N VAL A 170 -1.50 3.94 -9.67
CA VAL A 170 -2.82 4.19 -9.06
C VAL A 170 -3.70 4.99 -10.04
N PRO A 171 -4.98 4.64 -10.21
CA PRO A 171 -5.89 5.37 -11.10
C PRO A 171 -6.00 6.86 -10.77
N ARG A 172 -6.18 7.68 -11.78
CA ARG A 172 -6.47 9.12 -11.64
C ARG A 172 -7.82 9.40 -12.29
N GLU A 173 -8.79 9.80 -11.48
CA GLU A 173 -10.15 10.09 -11.94
C GLU A 173 -10.73 11.27 -11.17
N PRO A 174 -11.27 12.31 -11.85
CA PRO A 174 -11.96 13.42 -11.21
C PRO A 174 -13.06 12.94 -10.26
N GLY A 175 -13.13 13.55 -9.07
CA GLY A 175 -14.08 13.16 -8.01
C GLY A 175 -13.63 11.98 -7.15
N PHE A 176 -12.44 11.41 -7.38
CA PHE A 176 -11.87 10.37 -6.54
C PHE A 176 -10.48 10.74 -6.06
N VAL A 177 -10.18 10.38 -4.82
CA VAL A 177 -8.83 10.33 -4.26
C VAL A 177 -8.58 8.92 -3.79
N PHE A 178 -7.62 8.26 -4.41
CA PHE A 178 -7.25 6.90 -4.10
C PHE A 178 -6.09 6.86 -3.12
N PHE A 179 -6.20 5.94 -2.16
CA PHE A 179 -5.15 5.56 -1.24
C PHE A 179 -4.77 4.12 -1.56
N ASP A 180 -3.51 3.86 -1.71
CA ASP A 180 -2.99 2.54 -2.02
C ASP A 180 -2.44 1.86 -0.77
N LEU A 181 -2.71 0.56 -0.67
CA LEU A 181 -2.23 -0.32 0.39
C LEU A 181 -1.66 -1.57 -0.23
N CYS A 182 -0.43 -1.91 0.14
CA CYS A 182 0.08 -3.24 -0.14
C CYS A 182 1.06 -3.72 0.94
N PHE A 183 1.23 -5.05 1.02
CA PHE A 183 2.23 -5.70 1.86
C PHE A 183 3.26 -6.41 0.99
N LEU A 184 4.54 -6.22 1.33
CA LEU A 184 5.65 -6.97 0.77
C LEU A 184 6.09 -8.07 1.74
N ARG A 185 6.63 -9.15 1.19
CA ARG A 185 7.09 -10.31 1.94
C ARG A 185 8.41 -10.80 1.40
N ASP A 186 9.20 -11.46 2.26
CA ASP A 186 10.37 -12.23 1.81
C ASP A 186 9.95 -13.17 0.66
N PRO A 187 10.58 -13.06 -0.53
CA PRO A 187 10.14 -13.80 -1.70
C PRO A 187 10.27 -15.32 -1.53
N ILE A 188 11.26 -15.79 -0.77
CA ILE A 188 11.44 -17.23 -0.49
C ILE A 188 10.34 -17.72 0.44
N ASP A 189 10.02 -16.94 1.46
CA ASP A 189 8.93 -17.21 2.40
C ASP A 189 7.56 -17.17 1.71
N ARG A 190 7.40 -16.27 0.72
CA ARG A 190 6.21 -16.19 -0.13
C ARG A 190 6.02 -17.49 -0.93
N ILE A 191 7.09 -17.98 -1.57
CA ILE A 191 7.06 -19.22 -2.38
C ILE A 191 6.77 -20.42 -1.49
N ARG A 192 7.37 -20.50 -0.30
CA ARG A 192 7.03 -21.54 0.68
C ARG A 192 5.55 -21.49 1.06
N SER A 193 5.05 -20.30 1.40
CA SER A 193 3.63 -20.12 1.73
C SER A 193 2.69 -20.44 0.56
N MET A 194 3.15 -20.30 -0.68
CA MET A 194 2.42 -20.73 -1.87
C MET A 194 2.34 -22.25 -1.96
N TYR A 195 3.44 -22.95 -1.68
CA TYR A 195 3.46 -24.41 -1.62
C TYR A 195 2.47 -24.94 -0.57
N ASP A 196 2.56 -24.43 0.67
CA ASP A 196 1.68 -24.84 1.77
C ASP A 196 0.19 -24.61 1.42
N TYR A 197 -0.10 -23.45 0.83
CA TYR A 197 -1.46 -23.09 0.41
C TYR A 197 -2.03 -24.04 -0.65
N PHE A 198 -1.27 -24.36 -1.70
CA PHE A 198 -1.73 -25.24 -2.76
C PHE A 198 -1.81 -26.71 -2.33
N ARG A 199 -1.03 -27.10 -1.31
CA ARG A 199 -1.17 -28.41 -0.67
C ARG A 199 -2.48 -28.55 0.10
N GLU A 200 -2.88 -27.48 0.77
CA GLU A 200 -4.11 -27.44 1.57
C GLU A 200 -5.35 -27.20 0.68
N LYS A 201 -5.23 -26.32 -0.30
CA LYS A 201 -6.33 -25.86 -1.16
C LYS A 201 -5.94 -25.97 -2.63
N PRO A 202 -5.91 -27.19 -3.21
CA PRO A 202 -5.50 -27.38 -4.60
C PRO A 202 -6.49 -26.74 -5.57
N ILE A 203 -5.95 -26.06 -6.58
CA ILE A 203 -6.70 -25.44 -7.68
C ILE A 203 -6.40 -26.20 -8.96
N ARG A 204 -7.39 -26.87 -9.51
CA ARG A 204 -7.23 -27.69 -10.73
C ARG A 204 -6.89 -26.81 -11.93
N GLY A 205 -5.85 -27.20 -12.67
CA GLY A 205 -5.41 -26.50 -13.88
C GLY A 205 -4.56 -25.25 -13.60
N GLU A 206 -4.24 -24.98 -12.33
CA GLU A 206 -3.26 -23.97 -11.95
C GLU A 206 -1.88 -24.65 -11.84
N PRO A 207 -0.88 -24.29 -12.70
CA PRO A 207 0.38 -25.04 -12.79
C PRO A 207 1.14 -25.20 -11.48
N ALA A 208 1.23 -24.12 -10.67
CA ALA A 208 1.92 -24.20 -9.37
C ALA A 208 1.15 -25.06 -8.38
N SER A 209 -0.18 -25.10 -8.45
CA SER A 209 -1.01 -25.98 -7.63
C SER A 209 -0.84 -27.44 -8.03
N ASP A 210 -0.78 -27.74 -9.32
CA ASP A 210 -0.54 -29.10 -9.81
C ASP A 210 0.86 -29.59 -9.41
N LEU A 211 1.89 -28.74 -9.52
CA LEU A 211 3.24 -29.05 -9.03
C LEU A 211 3.28 -29.31 -7.51
N ALA A 212 2.59 -28.48 -6.72
CA ALA A 212 2.56 -28.63 -5.26
C ALA A 212 1.83 -29.90 -4.84
N ARG A 213 0.77 -30.31 -5.54
CA ARG A 213 0.04 -31.54 -5.28
C ARG A 213 0.89 -32.77 -5.55
N ASP A 214 1.62 -32.76 -6.64
CA ASP A 214 2.25 -33.96 -7.20
C ASP A 214 3.72 -34.14 -6.76
N ARG A 215 4.37 -33.10 -6.20
CA ARG A 215 5.79 -33.10 -5.88
C ARG A 215 6.03 -32.67 -4.41
N PRO A 216 7.07 -33.20 -3.75
CA PRO A 216 7.57 -32.65 -2.50
C PRO A 216 8.14 -31.23 -2.75
N VAL A 217 8.37 -30.47 -1.69
CA VAL A 217 8.77 -29.05 -1.77
C VAL A 217 9.98 -28.79 -2.67
N GLY A 218 11.03 -29.61 -2.62
CA GLY A 218 12.19 -29.46 -3.51
C GLY A 218 11.84 -29.68 -4.98
N GLY A 219 11.01 -30.69 -5.29
CA GLY A 219 10.50 -30.94 -6.64
C GLY A 219 9.53 -29.86 -7.15
N PHE A 220 8.74 -29.27 -6.26
CA PHE A 220 7.88 -28.13 -6.55
C PHE A 220 8.71 -26.91 -6.98
N ILE A 221 9.76 -26.58 -6.20
CA ILE A 221 10.62 -25.42 -6.49
C ILE A 221 11.36 -25.65 -7.80
N ARG A 222 11.92 -26.85 -8.01
CA ARG A 222 12.58 -27.19 -9.28
C ARG A 222 11.61 -27.00 -10.46
N GLY A 223 10.39 -27.49 -10.38
CA GLY A 223 9.39 -27.31 -11.42
C GLY A 223 9.03 -25.84 -11.67
N LEU A 224 8.91 -25.03 -10.62
CA LEU A 224 8.68 -23.60 -10.78
C LEU A 224 9.85 -22.89 -11.47
N VAL A 225 11.08 -23.20 -11.08
CA VAL A 225 12.28 -22.57 -11.65
C VAL A 225 12.47 -22.97 -13.13
N GLU A 226 12.29 -24.25 -13.45
CA GLU A 226 12.54 -24.78 -14.79
C GLU A 226 11.37 -24.55 -15.76
N GLU A 227 10.13 -24.65 -15.32
CA GLU A 227 8.94 -24.68 -16.17
C GLU A 227 8.12 -23.37 -16.09
N HIS A 228 8.20 -22.65 -14.95
CA HIS A 228 7.33 -21.49 -14.67
C HIS A 228 8.08 -20.37 -13.94
N SER A 229 9.31 -20.05 -14.36
CA SER A 229 10.19 -19.08 -13.69
C SER A 229 9.54 -17.71 -13.47
N TYR A 230 8.66 -17.24 -14.37
CA TYR A 230 7.93 -15.98 -14.25
C TYR A 230 7.04 -15.89 -12.99
N ARG A 231 6.62 -17.04 -12.41
CA ARG A 231 5.79 -17.08 -11.20
C ARG A 231 6.60 -16.86 -9.92
N VAL A 232 7.91 -16.95 -10.02
CA VAL A 232 8.84 -16.85 -8.89
C VAL A 232 9.95 -15.85 -9.08
N SER A 233 10.06 -15.20 -10.24
CA SER A 233 11.12 -14.23 -10.54
C SER A 233 10.67 -12.81 -10.26
N ASN A 234 11.17 -12.20 -9.18
CA ASN A 234 11.01 -10.78 -8.86
C ASN A 234 9.55 -10.29 -9.01
N VAL A 235 8.59 -11.11 -8.52
CA VAL A 235 7.15 -10.90 -8.75
C VAL A 235 6.67 -9.59 -8.12
N GLN A 236 7.23 -9.20 -6.97
CA GLN A 236 6.81 -7.99 -6.26
C GLN A 236 7.32 -6.73 -6.98
N VAL A 237 8.56 -6.78 -7.48
CA VAL A 237 9.09 -5.73 -8.36
C VAL A 237 8.22 -5.59 -9.60
N ASN A 238 7.89 -6.70 -10.28
CA ASN A 238 7.01 -6.67 -11.45
C ASN A 238 5.67 -5.99 -11.14
N MET A 239 5.00 -6.39 -10.07
CA MET A 239 3.69 -5.86 -9.73
C MET A 239 3.69 -4.37 -9.42
N LEU A 240 4.79 -3.84 -8.85
CA LEU A 240 4.91 -2.41 -8.57
C LEU A 240 5.37 -1.58 -9.78
N ALA A 241 6.21 -2.15 -10.64
CA ALA A 241 6.86 -1.38 -11.69
C ALA A 241 6.14 -1.41 -13.05
N ASN A 242 5.68 -2.58 -13.47
CA ASN A 242 5.24 -2.82 -14.84
C ASN A 242 3.75 -3.10 -14.99
N GLY A 243 3.18 -3.82 -14.04
CA GLY A 243 1.80 -4.25 -14.13
C GLY A 243 1.50 -5.29 -15.21
N ILE A 244 2.50 -5.76 -15.95
CA ILE A 244 2.33 -6.76 -17.01
C ILE A 244 2.56 -8.14 -16.43
N VAL A 245 1.57 -9.02 -16.59
CA VAL A 245 1.68 -10.41 -16.14
C VAL A 245 2.67 -11.14 -17.04
N ASN A 246 3.51 -11.99 -16.43
CA ASN A 246 4.52 -12.81 -17.09
C ASN A 246 5.75 -12.08 -17.65
N ASP A 247 5.90 -10.79 -17.44
CA ASP A 247 7.16 -10.10 -17.72
C ASP A 247 8.22 -10.39 -16.64
N LEU A 248 9.45 -10.55 -17.08
CA LEU A 248 10.59 -10.71 -16.16
C LEU A 248 11.20 -9.33 -15.87
N PRO A 249 11.19 -8.85 -14.61
CA PRO A 249 11.75 -7.55 -14.26
C PRO A 249 13.26 -7.48 -14.50
N VAL A 250 13.71 -6.29 -14.88
CA VAL A 250 15.12 -5.91 -15.02
C VAL A 250 15.50 -4.87 -13.95
N GLU A 251 16.79 -4.53 -13.84
CA GLU A 251 17.32 -3.58 -12.85
C GLU A 251 16.55 -2.24 -12.82
N ALA A 252 16.22 -1.71 -14.00
CA ALA A 252 15.46 -0.46 -14.11
C ALA A 252 14.03 -0.55 -13.51
N ASP A 253 13.50 -1.76 -13.37
CA ASP A 253 12.19 -1.98 -12.74
C ASP A 253 12.28 -1.86 -11.23
N LEU A 254 13.41 -2.22 -10.63
CA LEU A 254 13.64 -2.04 -9.20
C LEU A 254 13.58 -0.57 -8.81
N ASP A 255 14.13 0.34 -9.61
CA ASP A 255 14.06 1.77 -9.34
C ASP A 255 12.63 2.28 -9.42
N ARG A 256 11.87 1.89 -10.45
CA ARG A 256 10.44 2.23 -10.58
C ARG A 256 9.61 1.66 -9.42
N ALA A 257 9.82 0.39 -9.09
CA ALA A 257 9.15 -0.26 -7.96
C ALA A 257 9.47 0.44 -6.63
N THR A 258 10.72 0.87 -6.45
CA THR A 258 11.15 1.63 -5.27
C THR A 258 10.47 2.99 -5.19
N GLU A 259 10.36 3.72 -6.29
CA GLU A 259 9.65 5.00 -6.33
C GLU A 259 8.16 4.83 -5.96
N VAL A 260 7.49 3.84 -6.55
CA VAL A 260 6.10 3.51 -6.21
C VAL A 260 5.97 3.15 -4.73
N MET A 261 6.83 2.26 -4.22
CA MET A 261 6.83 1.84 -2.83
C MET A 261 7.00 3.01 -1.85
N LEU A 262 7.93 3.93 -2.13
CA LEU A 262 8.17 5.10 -1.28
C LEU A 262 6.98 6.07 -1.27
N GLN A 263 6.19 6.12 -2.34
CA GLN A 263 5.02 6.98 -2.48
C GLN A 263 3.74 6.36 -1.93
N MET A 264 3.74 5.05 -1.62
CA MET A 264 2.55 4.38 -1.11
C MET A 264 1.95 5.05 0.11
N SER A 265 0.62 5.14 0.10
CA SER A 265 -0.17 5.64 1.23
C SER A 265 -0.02 4.73 2.44
N PHE A 266 -0.10 3.42 2.23
CA PHE A 266 0.11 2.40 3.25
C PHE A 266 1.03 1.29 2.72
N LEU A 267 2.29 1.37 3.05
CA LEU A 267 3.27 0.31 2.83
C LEU A 267 3.33 -0.60 4.05
N GLY A 268 3.20 -1.90 3.85
CA GLY A 268 3.43 -2.92 4.86
C GLY A 268 4.50 -3.93 4.46
N VAL A 269 5.11 -4.54 5.47
CA VAL A 269 6.06 -5.64 5.33
C VAL A 269 5.67 -6.76 6.29
N VAL A 270 5.58 -7.99 5.82
CA VAL A 270 5.03 -9.11 6.60
C VAL A 270 5.84 -9.41 7.85
N ASP A 271 7.15 -9.32 7.83
CA ASP A 271 8.02 -9.52 9.00
C ASP A 271 8.08 -8.31 9.96
N LEU A 272 7.56 -7.17 9.55
CA LEU A 272 7.31 -5.99 10.37
C LEU A 272 5.80 -5.69 10.46
N PHE A 273 4.97 -6.73 10.57
CA PHE A 273 3.52 -6.62 10.40
C PHE A 273 2.88 -5.62 11.37
N ASN A 274 3.18 -5.74 12.66
CA ASN A 274 2.62 -4.86 13.69
C ASN A 274 3.08 -3.41 13.52
N GLU A 275 4.37 -3.20 13.25
CA GLU A 275 4.95 -1.89 12.96
C GLU A 275 4.29 -1.26 11.72
N SER A 276 4.06 -2.08 10.68
CA SER A 276 3.36 -1.67 9.46
C SER A 276 1.92 -1.25 9.74
N LEU A 277 1.18 -2.03 10.53
CA LEU A 277 -0.20 -1.71 10.92
C LEU A 277 -0.28 -0.41 11.70
N ILE A 278 0.57 -0.22 12.70
CA ILE A 278 0.59 0.99 13.54
C ILE A 278 0.90 2.23 12.68
N ALA A 279 1.94 2.15 11.83
CA ALA A 279 2.33 3.24 10.96
C ALA A 279 1.25 3.55 9.90
N GLY A 280 0.65 2.51 9.32
CA GLY A 280 -0.42 2.63 8.34
C GLY A 280 -1.70 3.23 8.96
N GLU A 281 -2.11 2.76 10.12
CA GLU A 281 -3.26 3.31 10.83
C GLU A 281 -3.06 4.79 11.16
N TYR A 282 -1.89 5.16 11.68
CA TYR A 282 -1.57 6.55 11.98
C TYR A 282 -1.73 7.46 10.75
N ARG A 283 -1.34 6.98 9.57
CA ARG A 283 -1.46 7.74 8.31
C ARG A 283 -2.88 7.73 7.74
N MET A 284 -3.66 6.64 7.93
CA MET A 284 -4.98 6.50 7.33
C MET A 284 -6.11 7.11 8.17
N ARG A 285 -5.97 7.16 9.50
CA ARG A 285 -6.99 7.69 10.41
C ARG A 285 -7.48 9.09 10.09
N PRO A 286 -6.65 10.06 9.66
CA PRO A 286 -7.13 11.38 9.28
C PRO A 286 -8.19 11.36 8.16
N VAL A 287 -8.10 10.39 7.25
CA VAL A 287 -9.04 10.23 6.12
C VAL A 287 -10.13 9.22 6.42
N PHE A 288 -9.76 8.14 7.10
CA PHE A 288 -10.65 7.05 7.50
C PHE A 288 -10.67 6.92 9.03
N PRO A 289 -11.46 7.74 9.75
CA PRO A 289 -11.43 7.75 11.23
C PRO A 289 -11.78 6.42 11.89
N SER A 290 -12.54 5.55 11.21
CA SER A 290 -12.85 4.19 11.66
C SER A 290 -11.71 3.19 11.44
N PHE A 291 -10.61 3.60 10.82
CA PHE A 291 -9.49 2.72 10.52
C PHE A 291 -8.76 2.32 11.81
N ALA A 292 -8.92 1.07 12.23
CA ALA A 292 -8.38 0.51 13.47
C ALA A 292 -7.81 -0.88 13.21
N LEU A 293 -6.60 -0.93 12.61
CA LEU A 293 -5.95 -2.18 12.23
C LEU A 293 -5.24 -2.87 13.39
N ALA A 294 -4.77 -2.08 14.34
CA ALA A 294 -3.87 -2.55 15.40
C ALA A 294 -4.57 -3.33 16.53
N GLN A 295 -5.85 -3.69 16.38
CA GLN A 295 -6.58 -4.43 17.41
C GLN A 295 -6.80 -5.91 17.07
N GLN A 296 -6.32 -6.38 15.92
CA GLN A 296 -6.50 -7.78 15.51
C GLN A 296 -5.19 -8.56 15.66
N PRO A 297 -5.20 -9.68 16.40
CA PRO A 297 -4.03 -10.55 16.46
C PRO A 297 -3.75 -11.11 15.07
N ALA A 298 -2.62 -10.74 14.49
CA ALA A 298 -2.21 -11.29 13.22
C ALA A 298 -1.70 -12.73 13.42
N ASN A 299 -2.37 -13.68 12.78
CA ASN A 299 -1.84 -15.04 12.59
C ASN A 299 -0.68 -15.03 11.58
N VAL A 300 0.36 -14.24 11.86
CA VAL A 300 1.59 -14.29 11.09
C VAL A 300 2.45 -15.39 11.70
N SER A 301 2.42 -16.58 11.08
CA SER A 301 3.28 -17.70 11.48
C SER A 301 4.74 -17.25 11.50
N SER A 302 5.36 -17.30 12.66
CA SER A 302 6.78 -17.00 12.88
C SER A 302 7.62 -18.08 12.20
N GLY A 303 8.14 -17.79 11.01
CA GLY A 303 8.68 -18.78 10.10
C GLY A 303 10.16 -19.12 10.21
N ARG A 304 10.88 -18.84 11.30
CA ARG A 304 12.34 -19.12 11.37
C ARG A 304 12.69 -20.61 11.25
N ASP A 305 12.00 -21.48 11.98
CA ASP A 305 12.23 -22.93 11.88
C ASP A 305 11.78 -23.53 10.55
N SER A 306 10.86 -22.88 9.89
CA SER A 306 10.28 -23.28 8.62
C SER A 306 11.17 -22.89 7.43
N ALA A 307 11.89 -21.77 7.51
CA ALA A 307 12.81 -21.32 6.45
C ALA A 307 14.05 -22.23 6.35
N SER A 308 14.62 -22.68 7.48
CA SER A 308 15.76 -23.64 7.46
C SER A 308 15.33 -24.98 6.87
N LYS A 309 14.20 -25.51 7.28
CA LYS A 309 13.64 -26.77 6.74
C LYS A 309 13.33 -26.67 5.24
N PHE A 310 12.85 -25.52 4.79
CA PHE A 310 12.59 -25.28 3.38
C PHE A 310 13.89 -25.29 2.57
N ARG A 311 14.93 -24.61 3.06
CA ARG A 311 16.26 -24.61 2.44
C ARG A 311 16.87 -26.01 2.40
N GLU A 312 16.78 -26.77 3.49
CA GLU A 312 17.31 -28.13 3.59
C GLU A 312 16.62 -29.12 2.65
N ALA A 313 15.33 -28.87 2.35
CA ALA A 313 14.55 -29.68 1.43
C ALA A 313 14.81 -29.36 -0.05
N CYS A 314 15.56 -28.29 -0.36
CA CYS A 314 15.90 -27.87 -1.71
C CYS A 314 17.29 -28.38 -2.11
N ASP A 315 17.40 -28.77 -3.38
CA ASP A 315 18.70 -28.94 -4.00
C ASP A 315 19.49 -27.61 -3.94
N PRO A 316 20.78 -27.62 -3.52
CA PRO A 316 21.56 -26.39 -3.36
C PRO A 316 21.62 -25.54 -4.62
N ASP A 317 21.74 -26.12 -5.81
CA ASP A 317 21.83 -25.41 -7.07
C ASP A 317 20.47 -24.76 -7.42
N VAL A 318 19.36 -25.47 -7.20
CA VAL A 318 18.02 -24.96 -7.40
C VAL A 318 17.70 -23.83 -6.41
N TYR A 319 18.16 -23.95 -5.17
CA TYR A 319 18.00 -22.89 -4.19
C TYR A 319 18.83 -21.64 -4.54
N ALA A 320 20.06 -21.81 -5.00
CA ALA A 320 20.89 -20.70 -5.47
C ALA A 320 20.24 -20.00 -6.67
N GLU A 321 19.69 -20.74 -7.61
CA GLU A 321 18.96 -20.17 -8.74
C GLU A 321 17.70 -19.43 -8.29
N LEU A 322 16.95 -19.96 -7.32
CA LEU A 322 15.78 -19.30 -6.75
C LEU A 322 16.16 -17.93 -6.12
N LEU A 323 17.28 -17.88 -5.39
CA LEU A 323 17.79 -16.61 -4.85
C LEU A 323 18.15 -15.63 -5.96
N ARG A 324 18.82 -16.09 -7.02
CA ARG A 324 19.19 -15.26 -8.19
C ARG A 324 17.94 -14.68 -8.88
N LEU A 325 16.91 -15.50 -9.08
CA LEU A 325 15.64 -15.09 -9.68
C LEU A 325 14.87 -14.06 -8.82
N ASN A 326 15.17 -13.96 -7.53
CA ASN A 326 14.50 -13.07 -6.60
C ASN A 326 15.41 -11.95 -6.07
N ALA A 327 16.56 -11.72 -6.69
CA ALA A 327 17.53 -10.73 -6.20
C ALA A 327 16.94 -9.32 -6.10
N LEU A 328 16.13 -8.89 -7.07
CA LEU A 328 15.47 -7.58 -7.05
C LEU A 328 14.36 -7.50 -5.99
N ASP A 329 13.59 -8.56 -5.80
CA ASP A 329 12.57 -8.62 -4.74
C ASP A 329 13.19 -8.57 -3.35
N ILE A 330 14.34 -9.22 -3.15
CA ILE A 330 15.09 -9.18 -1.88
C ILE A 330 15.56 -7.75 -1.59
N GLU A 331 16.14 -7.08 -2.58
CA GLU A 331 16.59 -5.69 -2.41
C GLU A 331 15.42 -4.72 -2.21
N LEU A 332 14.33 -4.88 -2.96
CA LEU A 332 13.12 -4.10 -2.77
C LEU A 332 12.58 -4.25 -1.33
N LEU A 333 12.57 -5.48 -0.81
CA LEU A 333 12.11 -5.76 0.54
C LEU A 333 12.99 -5.09 1.61
N ASP A 334 14.31 -5.07 1.42
CA ASP A 334 15.20 -4.39 2.37
C ASP A 334 14.97 -2.88 2.38
N ARG A 335 14.74 -2.27 1.22
CA ARG A 335 14.32 -0.86 1.10
C ARG A 335 12.95 -0.64 1.79
N ALA A 336 12.01 -1.55 1.62
CA ALA A 336 10.68 -1.48 2.25
C ALA A 336 10.74 -1.60 3.77
N ARG A 337 11.58 -2.49 4.31
CA ARG A 337 11.81 -2.61 5.76
C ARG A 337 12.33 -1.30 6.36
N ALA A 338 13.31 -0.69 5.70
CA ALA A 338 13.86 0.61 6.13
C ALA A 338 12.77 1.70 6.11
N GLU A 339 11.93 1.73 5.09
CA GLU A 339 10.87 2.72 4.96
C GLU A 339 9.75 2.50 6.00
N VAL A 340 9.33 1.25 6.25
CA VAL A 340 8.35 0.93 7.31
C VAL A 340 8.88 1.34 8.68
N GLN A 341 10.14 1.02 8.99
CA GLN A 341 10.77 1.44 10.25
C GLN A 341 10.83 2.96 10.38
N ARG A 342 11.18 3.67 9.29
CA ARG A 342 11.17 5.13 9.26
C ARG A 342 9.76 5.70 9.51
N ARG A 343 8.72 5.14 8.87
CA ARG A 343 7.33 5.56 9.09
C ARG A 343 6.86 5.27 10.50
N PHE A 344 7.19 4.10 11.02
CA PHE A 344 6.85 3.70 12.39
C PHE A 344 7.49 4.62 13.44
N ALA A 345 8.74 5.02 13.24
CA ALA A 345 9.44 5.96 14.14
C ALA A 345 8.81 7.37 14.21
N LEU A 346 7.93 7.71 13.25
CA LEU A 346 7.18 8.96 13.25
C LEU A 346 5.88 8.89 14.06
N VAL A 347 5.48 7.71 14.52
CA VAL A 347 4.25 7.52 15.32
C VAL A 347 4.57 7.86 16.79
N PRO A 348 3.94 8.89 17.40
CA PRO A 348 4.31 9.38 18.72
C PRO A 348 4.24 8.33 19.84
N ASP A 349 3.24 7.44 19.80
CA ASP A 349 2.99 6.36 20.77
C ASP A 349 3.30 4.96 20.20
N GLY A 350 4.04 4.90 19.10
CA GLY A 350 4.23 3.67 18.31
C GLY A 350 4.82 2.51 19.11
N MET A 351 5.82 2.78 19.97
CA MET A 351 6.47 1.75 20.78
C MET A 351 5.57 1.22 21.90
N ASP A 352 4.71 2.05 22.48
CA ASP A 352 3.77 1.64 23.52
C ASP A 352 2.69 0.75 22.91
N ARG A 353 2.11 1.15 21.80
CA ARG A 353 1.15 0.38 21.03
C ARG A 353 1.71 -0.97 20.57
N LEU A 354 2.97 -0.99 20.13
CA LEU A 354 3.63 -2.23 19.73
C LEU A 354 3.78 -3.22 20.90
N ARG A 355 4.09 -2.70 22.11
CA ARG A 355 4.15 -3.53 23.32
C ARG A 355 2.78 -4.12 23.69
N GLU A 356 1.73 -3.31 23.62
CA GLU A 356 0.35 -3.74 23.88
C GLU A 356 -0.09 -4.85 22.93
N LEU A 357 0.14 -4.69 21.62
CA LEU A 357 -0.18 -5.72 20.63
C LEU A 357 0.57 -7.04 20.88
N LYS A 358 1.86 -6.98 21.22
CA LYS A 358 2.65 -8.18 21.53
C LYS A 358 2.17 -8.91 22.78
N GLN A 359 1.63 -8.18 23.76
CA GLN A 359 1.07 -8.78 25.00
C GLN A 359 -0.27 -9.48 24.71
N GLN A 360 -1.14 -8.89 23.86
CA GLN A 360 -2.42 -9.49 23.48
C GLN A 360 -2.28 -10.81 22.70
N VAL A 361 -1.21 -10.97 21.92
CA VAL A 361 -0.94 -12.21 21.18
C VAL A 361 -0.38 -13.32 22.08
N SER A 362 0.16 -12.97 23.26
CA SER A 362 0.79 -13.92 24.21
C SER A 362 -0.17 -14.38 25.31
N SER A 363 -1.35 -13.81 25.39
CA SER A 363 -2.45 -14.15 26.33
C SER A 363 -3.51 -15.01 25.65
#